data_19d1f81e763e41dc504c1d7869314995
#
_entry.id   19d1f81e763e41dc504c1d7869314995
#
_cell.length_a   1.000
_cell.length_b   1.000
_cell.length_c   1.000
_cell.angle_alpha   90.00
_cell.angle_beta   90.00
_cell.angle_gamma   90.00
#
_symmetry.space_group_name_H-M   'P 1'
#
loop_
_entity.id
_entity.type
_entity.pdbx_description
1 polymer ?
#
loop_
_entity_poly.entity_id
_entity_poly.type
_entity_poly.pdbx_seq_one_letter_code
_entity_poly.pdbx_strand_id
1 'polypeptide(L)'
;MSQELEPVTRIGIRVRRVLKGHLAKIYAMHWATDKRHLVSASQDGKLIVWDAYSTNKVYAIPLRSSWVMTCAYAPTGNFVACGGLDNMCSIYNLRSREGSAKVARELSAHTGYLSSCRFLNDRQILTSSGDMTCLLWDIDAGVRIMEFNDHTGDVMRYVYFVSRNSPIAAIVCTATGSNCGAGKEDGAGGDGLVKQSHRFIPIDVIIRLDFIMDPLSLSISPDQRLFVSGACDSTAKVWDIRSGRCVQTFTGHESDVNAVQ
;
A
#
# COMPACT_ATOMS: atom_id res chain seq x y z
N MET A 1 18.53 10.60 30.87
CA MET A 1 19.81 10.27 30.20
C MET A 1 19.49 9.81 28.80
N SER A 2 19.74 10.64 27.80
CA SER A 2 19.63 10.27 26.39
C SER A 2 20.81 9.37 26.04
N GLN A 3 20.57 8.10 25.70
CA GLN A 3 21.60 7.27 25.11
C GLN A 3 21.96 7.88 23.73
N GLU A 4 23.21 8.30 23.58
CA GLU A 4 23.75 8.64 22.27
C GLU A 4 23.74 7.37 21.41
N LEU A 5 22.87 7.35 20.38
CA LEU A 5 22.82 6.28 19.40
C LEU A 5 24.01 6.44 18.45
N GLU A 6 24.89 5.43 18.39
CA GLU A 6 25.98 5.41 17.43
C GLU A 6 25.46 5.52 15.99
N PRO A 7 26.04 6.36 15.14
CA PRO A 7 25.60 6.51 13.75
C PRO A 7 25.91 5.21 12.96
N VAL A 8 24.88 4.69 12.29
CA VAL A 8 25.05 3.53 11.38
C VAL A 8 25.96 3.91 10.22
N THR A 9 27.13 3.33 10.15
CA THR A 9 28.24 3.78 9.30
C THR A 9 28.06 3.56 7.81
N ARG A 10 27.43 2.50 7.36
CA ARG A 10 27.00 2.27 5.95
C ARG A 10 26.22 0.97 5.83
N ILE A 11 25.06 1.02 5.22
CA ILE A 11 24.30 -0.18 4.86
C ILE A 11 24.52 -0.45 3.38
N GLY A 12 25.17 -1.57 3.06
CA GLY A 12 25.38 -2.02 1.68
C GLY A 12 24.17 -2.78 1.15
N ILE A 13 23.39 -2.17 0.27
CA ILE A 13 22.27 -2.82 -0.41
C ILE A 13 22.78 -3.54 -1.65
N ARG A 14 22.40 -4.81 -1.81
CA ARG A 14 22.70 -5.62 -3.00
C ARG A 14 21.43 -6.25 -3.52
N VAL A 15 21.23 -6.20 -4.85
CA VAL A 15 20.18 -6.96 -5.51
C VAL A 15 20.48 -8.45 -5.35
N ARG A 16 19.61 -9.16 -4.67
CA ARG A 16 19.73 -10.60 -4.48
C ARG A 16 18.93 -11.39 -5.50
N ARG A 17 17.73 -10.94 -5.80
CA ARG A 17 16.79 -11.58 -6.74
C ARG A 17 16.06 -10.53 -7.54
N VAL A 18 15.64 -10.90 -8.76
CA VAL A 18 14.79 -10.09 -9.63
C VAL A 18 13.60 -10.93 -10.01
N LEU A 19 12.40 -10.44 -9.67
CA LEU A 19 11.12 -11.06 -10.04
C LEU A 19 10.68 -10.50 -11.39
N LYS A 20 10.83 -11.29 -12.45
CA LYS A 20 10.50 -10.87 -13.82
C LYS A 20 9.17 -11.43 -14.25
N GLY A 21 8.26 -10.56 -14.72
CA GLY A 21 6.99 -11.07 -15.25
C GLY A 21 5.89 -10.07 -15.46
N HIS A 22 5.91 -8.89 -14.85
CA HIS A 22 5.07 -7.78 -15.26
C HIS A 22 5.59 -7.13 -16.54
N LEU A 23 4.67 -6.67 -17.38
CA LEU A 23 4.97 -6.03 -18.68
C LEU A 23 4.78 -4.52 -18.65
N ALA A 24 4.28 -3.98 -17.55
CA ALA A 24 4.05 -2.56 -17.35
C ALA A 24 4.42 -2.15 -15.91
N LYS A 25 4.17 -0.88 -15.56
CA LYS A 25 4.46 -0.33 -14.24
C LYS A 25 3.76 -1.10 -13.13
N ILE A 26 4.48 -1.36 -12.04
CA ILE A 26 3.94 -1.98 -10.83
C ILE A 26 3.54 -0.86 -9.88
N TYR A 27 2.27 -0.82 -9.49
CA TYR A 27 1.72 0.24 -8.65
C TYR A 27 1.67 -0.12 -7.18
N ALA A 28 1.56 -1.40 -6.85
CA ALA A 28 1.47 -1.83 -5.46
C ALA A 28 2.10 -3.20 -5.25
N MET A 29 2.56 -3.43 -4.02
CA MET A 29 3.00 -4.74 -3.57
C MET A 29 2.75 -4.91 -2.07
N HIS A 30 2.61 -6.17 -1.64
CA HIS A 30 2.45 -6.52 -0.24
C HIS A 30 3.02 -7.90 0.05
N TRP A 31 3.76 -8.02 1.16
CA TRP A 31 4.28 -9.29 1.62
C TRP A 31 3.22 -10.11 2.35
N ALA A 32 3.27 -11.42 2.16
CA ALA A 32 2.58 -12.35 3.04
C ALA A 32 3.29 -12.43 4.41
N THR A 33 2.56 -12.82 5.44
CA THR A 33 3.09 -13.00 6.80
C THR A 33 4.15 -14.10 6.91
N ASP A 34 4.17 -15.03 5.96
CA ASP A 34 5.16 -16.12 5.88
C ASP A 34 6.54 -15.64 5.44
N LYS A 35 6.68 -14.35 5.05
CA LYS A 35 7.94 -13.72 4.62
C LYS A 35 8.59 -14.38 3.39
N ARG A 36 7.82 -15.20 2.68
CA ARG A 36 8.23 -15.92 1.49
C ARG A 36 7.45 -15.50 0.25
N HIS A 37 6.14 -15.34 0.40
CA HIS A 37 5.28 -14.95 -0.71
C HIS A 37 5.03 -13.43 -0.69
N LEU A 38 4.85 -12.87 -1.86
CA LEU A 38 4.41 -11.48 -2.01
C LEU A 38 3.44 -11.38 -3.20
N VAL A 39 2.59 -10.38 -3.15
CA VAL A 39 1.69 -10.02 -4.23
C VAL A 39 2.10 -8.68 -4.82
N SER A 40 2.02 -8.54 -6.13
CA SER A 40 2.25 -7.28 -6.85
C SER A 40 1.14 -7.03 -7.85
N ALA A 41 0.76 -5.78 -8.00
CA ALA A 41 -0.28 -5.31 -8.91
C ALA A 41 0.32 -4.33 -9.94
N SER A 42 -0.02 -4.49 -11.22
CA SER A 42 0.58 -3.74 -12.31
C SER A 42 -0.44 -3.25 -13.32
N GLN A 43 -0.08 -2.18 -14.03
CA GLN A 43 -0.83 -1.61 -15.14
C GLN A 43 -0.97 -2.57 -16.33
N ASP A 44 -0.24 -3.70 -16.35
CA ASP A 44 -0.46 -4.77 -17.32
C ASP A 44 -1.76 -5.55 -17.10
N GLY A 45 -2.59 -5.12 -16.13
CA GLY A 45 -3.86 -5.76 -15.79
C GLY A 45 -3.69 -7.09 -15.07
N LYS A 46 -2.59 -7.29 -14.36
CA LYS A 46 -2.31 -8.53 -13.63
C LYS A 46 -1.97 -8.28 -12.17
N LEU A 47 -2.47 -9.17 -11.34
CA LEU A 47 -2.03 -9.38 -9.97
C LEU A 47 -1.18 -10.65 -9.96
N ILE A 48 0.10 -10.54 -9.58
CA ILE A 48 0.99 -11.71 -9.54
C ILE A 48 1.38 -12.01 -8.10
N VAL A 49 1.20 -13.27 -7.72
CA VAL A 49 1.71 -13.81 -6.45
C VAL A 49 3.02 -14.53 -6.75
N TRP A 50 4.05 -14.18 -6.01
CA TRP A 50 5.41 -14.66 -6.18
C TRP A 50 5.87 -15.49 -4.99
N ASP A 51 6.67 -16.51 -5.25
CA ASP A 51 7.59 -17.08 -4.27
C ASP A 51 8.93 -16.34 -4.41
N ALA A 52 9.25 -15.49 -3.44
CA ALA A 52 10.45 -14.66 -3.46
C ALA A 52 11.75 -15.46 -3.36
N TYR A 53 11.72 -16.68 -2.85
CA TYR A 53 12.93 -17.54 -2.77
C TYR A 53 13.26 -18.22 -4.09
N SER A 54 12.25 -18.79 -4.75
CA SER A 54 12.42 -19.46 -6.05
C SER A 54 12.32 -18.51 -7.24
N THR A 55 11.84 -17.28 -7.02
CA THR A 55 11.51 -16.27 -8.04
C THR A 55 10.38 -16.67 -9.00
N ASN A 56 9.65 -17.73 -8.65
CA ASN A 56 8.57 -18.25 -9.46
C ASN A 56 7.27 -17.49 -9.23
N LYS A 57 6.46 -17.41 -10.29
CA LYS A 57 5.08 -16.99 -10.19
C LYS A 57 4.25 -18.13 -9.64
N VAL A 58 3.61 -17.93 -8.49
CA VAL A 58 2.68 -18.90 -7.91
C VAL A 58 1.31 -18.75 -8.56
N TYR A 59 0.86 -17.50 -8.72
CA TYR A 59 -0.38 -17.17 -9.43
C TYR A 59 -0.16 -15.94 -10.32
N ALA A 60 -0.86 -15.90 -11.45
CA ALA A 60 -0.98 -14.73 -12.32
C ALA A 60 -2.47 -14.52 -12.61
N ILE A 61 -3.06 -13.57 -11.92
CA ILE A 61 -4.50 -13.31 -11.89
C ILE A 61 -4.80 -12.14 -12.83
N PRO A 62 -5.59 -12.33 -13.88
CA PRO A 62 -6.04 -11.22 -14.73
C PRO A 62 -7.04 -10.36 -13.97
N LEU A 63 -6.85 -9.05 -14.04
CA LEU A 63 -7.71 -8.05 -13.39
C LEU A 63 -8.74 -7.50 -14.39
N ARG A 64 -9.89 -7.06 -13.89
CA ARG A 64 -10.92 -6.40 -14.71
C ARG A 64 -10.48 -5.02 -15.16
N SER A 65 -9.79 -4.29 -14.29
CA SER A 65 -9.21 -2.98 -14.57
C SER A 65 -7.69 -3.04 -14.56
N SER A 66 -7.05 -2.42 -15.52
CA SER A 66 -5.59 -2.23 -15.53
C SER A 66 -5.14 -1.09 -14.61
N TRP A 67 -6.06 -0.22 -14.19
CA TRP A 67 -5.77 0.91 -13.29
C TRP A 67 -5.86 0.50 -11.83
N VAL A 68 -5.05 -0.49 -11.45
CA VAL A 68 -4.93 -0.98 -10.08
C VAL A 68 -3.97 -0.10 -9.29
N MET A 69 -4.39 0.36 -8.11
CA MET A 69 -3.61 1.25 -7.27
C MET A 69 -3.13 0.59 -5.97
N THR A 70 -3.78 -0.48 -5.56
CA THR A 70 -3.48 -1.15 -4.30
C THR A 70 -3.58 -2.65 -4.40
N CYS A 71 -2.80 -3.35 -3.57
CA CYS A 71 -2.98 -4.77 -3.32
C CYS A 71 -2.63 -5.12 -1.88
N ALA A 72 -3.22 -6.20 -1.39
CA ALA A 72 -2.98 -6.74 -0.06
C ALA A 72 -2.95 -8.26 -0.05
N TYR A 73 -2.16 -8.82 0.83
CA TYR A 73 -2.11 -10.25 1.15
C TYR A 73 -2.78 -10.46 2.50
N ALA A 74 -3.69 -11.42 2.61
CA ALA A 74 -4.34 -11.75 3.88
C ALA A 74 -3.33 -12.39 4.86
N PRO A 75 -3.48 -12.16 6.18
CA PRO A 75 -2.55 -12.69 7.19
C PRO A 75 -2.41 -14.22 7.18
N THR A 76 -3.46 -14.95 6.82
CA THR A 76 -3.44 -16.41 6.73
C THR A 76 -2.81 -16.95 5.45
N GLY A 77 -2.60 -16.09 4.44
CA GLY A 77 -2.10 -16.50 3.13
C GLY A 77 -3.16 -17.10 2.20
N ASN A 78 -4.46 -17.02 2.55
CA ASN A 78 -5.55 -17.64 1.78
C ASN A 78 -6.11 -16.74 0.70
N PHE A 79 -6.03 -15.42 0.91
CA PHE A 79 -6.64 -14.42 0.06
C PHE A 79 -5.65 -13.33 -0.33
N VAL A 80 -5.89 -12.75 -1.48
CA VAL A 80 -5.29 -11.48 -1.90
C VAL A 80 -6.40 -10.54 -2.35
N ALA A 81 -6.19 -9.25 -2.18
CA ALA A 81 -7.12 -8.22 -2.60
C ALA A 81 -6.42 -7.20 -3.48
N CYS A 82 -7.17 -6.54 -4.34
CA CYS A 82 -6.72 -5.38 -5.10
C CYS A 82 -7.88 -4.44 -5.40
N GLY A 83 -7.55 -3.22 -5.85
CA GLY A 83 -8.51 -2.23 -6.32
C GLY A 83 -7.82 -1.00 -6.88
N GLY A 84 -8.58 -0.07 -7.42
CA GLY A 84 -8.04 1.13 -8.05
C GLY A 84 -9.14 2.04 -8.59
N LEU A 85 -8.98 2.51 -9.84
CA LEU A 85 -9.92 3.45 -10.47
C LEU A 85 -11.29 2.85 -10.82
N ASP A 86 -11.49 1.56 -10.62
CA ASP A 86 -12.78 0.90 -10.73
C ASP A 86 -13.66 1.05 -9.47
N ASN A 87 -13.14 1.71 -8.44
CA ASN A 87 -13.80 1.99 -7.15
C ASN A 87 -14.19 0.71 -6.37
N MET A 88 -13.68 -0.45 -6.77
CA MET A 88 -14.03 -1.75 -6.18
C MET A 88 -12.83 -2.39 -5.51
N CYS A 89 -13.09 -3.13 -4.42
CA CYS A 89 -12.12 -4.04 -3.83
C CYS A 89 -12.44 -5.47 -4.26
N SER A 90 -11.59 -6.04 -5.11
CA SER A 90 -11.71 -7.42 -5.59
C SER A 90 -10.85 -8.34 -4.72
N ILE A 91 -11.45 -9.40 -4.18
CA ILE A 91 -10.81 -10.39 -3.32
C ILE A 91 -10.75 -11.72 -4.03
N TYR A 92 -9.57 -12.33 -4.07
CA TYR A 92 -9.28 -13.59 -4.74
C TYR A 92 -8.88 -14.65 -3.72
N ASN A 93 -9.49 -15.86 -3.86
CA ASN A 93 -9.14 -17.02 -3.06
C ASN A 93 -7.98 -17.78 -3.74
N LEU A 94 -6.88 -17.99 -3.01
CA LEU A 94 -5.70 -18.72 -3.49
C LEU A 94 -5.78 -20.23 -3.21
N ARG A 95 -6.71 -20.70 -2.38
CA ARG A 95 -6.89 -22.13 -2.04
C ARG A 95 -7.80 -22.88 -3.03
N SER A 96 -7.99 -22.39 -4.24
CA SER A 96 -8.78 -23.11 -5.23
C SER A 96 -8.11 -24.44 -5.62
N ARG A 97 -8.89 -25.53 -5.60
CA ARG A 97 -8.42 -26.87 -5.98
C ARG A 97 -8.00 -26.96 -7.46
N GLU A 98 -8.39 -26.01 -8.28
CA GLU A 98 -8.14 -25.99 -9.72
C GLU A 98 -6.83 -25.29 -10.11
N GLY A 99 -6.00 -24.90 -9.14
CA GLY A 99 -4.72 -24.23 -9.40
C GLY A 99 -4.83 -22.79 -9.94
N SER A 100 -6.04 -22.26 -10.09
CA SER A 100 -6.32 -20.88 -10.50
C SER A 100 -6.97 -20.12 -9.35
N ALA A 101 -6.53 -18.88 -9.13
CA ALA A 101 -7.18 -18.01 -8.14
C ALA A 101 -8.55 -17.56 -8.67
N LYS A 102 -9.60 -17.76 -7.86
CA LYS A 102 -10.96 -17.35 -8.21
C LYS A 102 -11.37 -16.11 -7.44
N VAL A 103 -12.16 -15.24 -8.06
CA VAL A 103 -12.82 -14.13 -7.38
C VAL A 103 -13.72 -14.68 -6.27
N ALA A 104 -13.40 -14.33 -5.02
CA ALA A 104 -14.20 -14.69 -3.86
C ALA A 104 -15.30 -13.65 -3.60
N ARG A 105 -14.95 -12.35 -3.71
CA ARG A 105 -15.85 -11.22 -3.51
C ARG A 105 -15.42 -10.01 -4.32
N GLU A 106 -16.39 -9.18 -4.67
CA GLU A 106 -16.23 -7.82 -5.17
C GLU A 106 -17.01 -6.89 -4.24
N LEU A 107 -16.30 -5.95 -3.60
CA LEU A 107 -16.87 -5.02 -2.63
C LEU A 107 -17.01 -3.65 -3.30
N SER A 108 -18.24 -3.21 -3.53
CA SER A 108 -18.58 -2.01 -4.30
C SER A 108 -19.50 -1.09 -3.49
N ALA A 109 -18.94 -0.09 -2.80
CA ALA A 109 -19.71 1.00 -2.21
C ALA A 109 -18.95 2.32 -2.23
N HIS A 110 -17.63 2.27 -2.47
CA HIS A 110 -16.89 3.50 -2.69
C HIS A 110 -17.33 4.22 -3.97
N THR A 111 -17.42 5.54 -3.90
CA THR A 111 -17.79 6.40 -5.04
C THR A 111 -16.56 7.00 -5.73
N GLY A 112 -15.39 6.93 -5.10
CA GLY A 112 -14.10 7.32 -5.63
C GLY A 112 -13.15 6.12 -5.77
N TYR A 113 -11.99 6.35 -6.38
CA TYR A 113 -10.98 5.32 -6.59
C TYR A 113 -10.53 4.67 -5.27
N LEU A 114 -10.23 3.36 -5.34
CA LEU A 114 -9.70 2.66 -4.18
C LEU A 114 -8.22 2.96 -4.02
N SER A 115 -7.89 3.67 -2.98
CA SER A 115 -6.52 4.11 -2.70
C SER A 115 -5.72 3.06 -1.93
N SER A 116 -6.33 2.37 -0.96
CA SER A 116 -5.69 1.32 -0.18
C SER A 116 -6.67 0.23 0.23
N CYS A 117 -6.13 -0.96 0.47
CA CYS A 117 -6.85 -2.05 1.13
C CYS A 117 -5.91 -2.80 2.07
N ARG A 118 -6.43 -3.25 3.24
CA ARG A 118 -5.68 -4.04 4.22
C ARG A 118 -6.60 -5.02 4.92
N PHE A 119 -6.20 -6.29 4.93
CA PHE A 119 -6.89 -7.31 5.70
C PHE A 119 -6.62 -7.14 7.21
N LEU A 120 -7.66 -7.19 8.02
CA LEU A 120 -7.54 -7.43 9.45
C LEU A 120 -7.41 -8.95 9.70
N ASN A 121 -8.24 -9.72 9.03
CA ASN A 121 -8.28 -11.18 9.05
C ASN A 121 -8.94 -11.67 7.75
N ASP A 122 -9.22 -12.99 7.63
CA ASP A 122 -9.85 -13.56 6.42
C ASP A 122 -11.30 -13.12 6.20
N ARG A 123 -11.96 -12.58 7.25
CA ARG A 123 -13.36 -12.13 7.17
C ARG A 123 -13.52 -10.62 7.06
N GLN A 124 -12.49 -9.86 7.39
CA GLN A 124 -12.58 -8.41 7.44
C GLN A 124 -11.45 -7.73 6.68
N ILE A 125 -11.82 -6.75 5.88
CA ILE A 125 -10.89 -5.90 5.14
C ILE A 125 -11.26 -4.43 5.33
N LEU A 126 -10.25 -3.60 5.50
CA LEU A 126 -10.37 -2.15 5.56
C LEU A 126 -9.94 -1.58 4.22
N THR A 127 -10.70 -0.63 3.69
CA THR A 127 -10.41 0.07 2.44
C THR A 127 -10.42 1.57 2.66
N SER A 128 -9.63 2.31 1.88
CA SER A 128 -9.65 3.77 1.80
C SER A 128 -9.83 4.24 0.37
N SER A 129 -10.41 5.42 0.18
CA SER A 129 -10.81 5.91 -1.13
C SER A 129 -10.64 7.41 -1.30
N GLY A 130 -10.55 7.84 -2.56
CA GLY A 130 -10.69 9.24 -2.99
C GLY A 130 -12.09 9.81 -2.78
N ASP A 131 -13.05 9.06 -2.25
CA ASP A 131 -14.35 9.58 -1.79
C ASP A 131 -14.29 10.13 -0.35
N MET A 132 -13.11 10.35 0.21
CA MET A 132 -12.84 10.88 1.55
C MET A 132 -13.21 9.91 2.69
N THR A 133 -13.54 8.65 2.39
CA THR A 133 -13.95 7.67 3.40
C THR A 133 -13.01 6.48 3.51
N CYS A 134 -13.01 5.86 4.69
CA CYS A 134 -12.53 4.50 4.86
C CYS A 134 -13.72 3.60 5.22
N LEU A 135 -13.73 2.37 4.70
CA LEU A 135 -14.80 1.40 4.94
C LEU A 135 -14.24 0.11 5.51
N LEU A 136 -14.89 -0.38 6.56
CA LEU A 136 -14.66 -1.73 7.08
C LEU A 136 -15.72 -2.68 6.52
N TRP A 137 -15.28 -3.82 6.01
CA TRP A 137 -16.14 -4.79 5.33
C TRP A 137 -16.14 -6.15 6.02
N ASP A 138 -17.27 -6.82 5.99
CA ASP A 138 -17.40 -8.27 6.15
C ASP A 138 -17.28 -8.91 4.76
N ILE A 139 -16.24 -9.70 4.57
CA ILE A 139 -15.94 -10.32 3.27
C ILE A 139 -16.95 -11.44 2.95
N ASP A 140 -17.33 -12.24 3.96
CA ASP A 140 -18.24 -13.36 3.76
C ASP A 140 -19.63 -12.88 3.39
N ALA A 141 -20.13 -11.86 4.09
CA ALA A 141 -21.42 -11.26 3.79
C ALA A 141 -21.38 -10.32 2.57
N GLY A 142 -20.21 -9.76 2.24
CA GLY A 142 -20.05 -8.77 1.17
C GLY A 142 -20.66 -7.41 1.51
N VAL A 143 -20.78 -7.09 2.81
CA VAL A 143 -21.43 -5.85 3.27
C VAL A 143 -20.47 -4.95 4.02
N ARG A 144 -20.76 -3.66 3.97
CA ARG A 144 -20.09 -2.65 4.77
C ARG A 144 -20.53 -2.78 6.24
N ILE A 145 -19.55 -2.95 7.15
CA ILE A 145 -19.78 -2.97 8.59
C ILE A 145 -19.80 -1.56 9.15
N MET A 146 -18.83 -0.75 8.72
CA MET A 146 -18.59 0.57 9.29
C MET A 146 -18.00 1.54 8.25
N GLU A 147 -18.30 2.81 8.42
CA GLU A 147 -17.79 3.91 7.63
C GLU A 147 -17.07 4.93 8.54
N PHE A 148 -15.93 5.44 8.07
CA PHE A 148 -15.11 6.44 8.73
C PHE A 148 -15.01 7.63 7.77
N ASN A 149 -15.69 8.74 8.07
CA ASN A 149 -15.96 9.83 7.13
C ASN A 149 -15.60 11.24 7.63
N ASP A 150 -14.72 11.36 8.64
CA ASP A 150 -14.31 12.69 9.16
C ASP A 150 -13.24 13.40 8.32
N HIS A 151 -12.70 12.75 7.27
CA HIS A 151 -11.79 13.42 6.36
C HIS A 151 -12.52 14.36 5.41
N THR A 152 -11.90 15.51 5.10
CA THR A 152 -12.43 16.52 4.17
C THR A 152 -11.68 16.55 2.84
N GLY A 153 -10.73 15.66 2.64
CA GLY A 153 -9.99 15.41 1.41
C GLY A 153 -9.79 13.92 1.16
N ASP A 154 -9.35 13.57 -0.04
CA ASP A 154 -9.11 12.19 -0.46
C ASP A 154 -8.25 11.46 0.54
N VAL A 155 -8.63 10.23 0.94
CA VAL A 155 -7.82 9.39 1.82
C VAL A 155 -6.76 8.66 1.01
N MET A 156 -5.52 8.96 1.28
CA MET A 156 -4.34 8.57 0.51
C MET A 156 -3.58 7.38 1.13
N ARG A 157 -2.54 6.84 0.47
CA ARG A 157 -1.84 5.62 0.91
C ARG A 157 -0.31 5.67 0.85
N TYR A 158 0.37 5.20 1.93
CA TYR A 158 1.63 4.42 1.88
C TYR A 158 1.65 3.33 2.94
N VAL A 159 2.31 2.19 2.66
CA VAL A 159 2.52 1.12 3.63
C VAL A 159 3.99 0.78 3.71
N TYR A 160 4.57 0.98 4.88
CA TYR A 160 5.83 0.36 5.29
C TYR A 160 5.53 -0.69 6.35
N PHE A 161 6.01 -1.91 6.15
CA PHE A 161 6.06 -2.90 7.22
C PHE A 161 7.48 -2.92 7.80
N VAL A 162 7.61 -2.55 9.07
CA VAL A 162 8.76 -2.90 9.88
C VAL A 162 8.26 -3.79 11.01
N SER A 163 8.45 -5.09 10.89
CA SER A 163 8.24 -6.00 12.02
C SER A 163 9.44 -5.87 12.96
N ARG A 164 9.19 -5.53 14.23
CA ARG A 164 10.24 -5.40 15.28
C ARG A 164 11.03 -6.69 15.54
N ASN A 165 10.63 -7.83 14.99
CA ASN A 165 11.27 -9.14 15.22
C ASN A 165 11.74 -9.85 13.96
N SER A 166 12.00 -9.13 12.85
CA SER A 166 12.51 -9.74 11.63
C SER A 166 13.43 -8.79 10.88
N PRO A 167 14.61 -9.25 10.45
CA PRO A 167 15.51 -8.46 9.59
C PRO A 167 14.99 -8.54 8.15
N ILE A 168 13.90 -7.83 7.84
CA ILE A 168 13.32 -7.82 6.50
C ILE A 168 13.10 -6.41 6.00
N ALA A 169 13.85 -6.15 4.99
CA ALA A 169 13.62 -5.36 3.80
C ALA A 169 12.67 -4.16 3.91
N ALA A 170 13.23 -2.99 4.05
CA ALA A 170 12.59 -1.75 3.64
C ALA A 170 12.66 -1.65 2.11
N ILE A 171 11.53 -1.43 1.46
CA ILE A 171 11.49 -0.99 0.06
C ILE A 171 11.40 0.51 0.08
N VAL A 172 12.43 1.17 -0.40
CA VAL A 172 12.42 2.62 -0.58
C VAL A 172 11.82 2.92 -1.95
N CYS A 173 10.61 3.42 -1.98
CA CYS A 173 10.06 4.06 -3.16
C CYS A 173 10.46 5.55 -3.12
N THR A 174 11.37 5.97 -3.98
CA THR A 174 11.66 7.39 -4.16
C THR A 174 10.65 7.95 -5.15
N ALA A 175 9.69 8.73 -4.65
CA ALA A 175 8.90 9.60 -5.51
C ALA A 175 9.74 10.82 -5.87
N THR A 176 10.07 10.99 -7.14
CA THR A 176 10.50 12.29 -7.64
C THR A 176 9.24 13.11 -7.89
N GLY A 177 9.03 14.11 -7.05
CA GLY A 177 7.89 15.01 -7.19
C GLY A 177 7.95 15.75 -8.51
N SER A 178 6.87 15.69 -9.28
CA SER A 178 6.54 16.67 -10.29
C SER A 178 5.14 17.19 -9.97
N ASN A 179 5.11 18.48 -9.67
CA ASN A 179 3.93 19.28 -9.41
C ASN A 179 2.80 19.03 -10.42
N CYS A 180 1.63 18.64 -9.93
CA CYS A 180 0.38 18.91 -10.61
C CYS A 180 -0.04 20.36 -10.29
N GLY A 181 0.53 21.29 -11.04
CA GLY A 181 0.12 22.69 -11.05
C GLY A 181 0.22 23.18 -12.47
N ALA A 182 -0.92 23.33 -13.16
CA ALA A 182 -1.00 24.08 -14.40
C ALA A 182 -0.69 25.56 -14.10
N GLY A 183 0.45 26.07 -14.55
CA GLY A 183 0.77 27.48 -14.40
C GLY A 183 2.14 27.86 -14.94
N LYS A 184 2.14 28.31 -16.21
CA LYS A 184 3.07 29.25 -16.88
C LYS A 184 4.58 29.04 -16.73
N GLU A 185 5.18 28.84 -17.89
CA GLU A 185 6.58 29.09 -18.22
C GLU A 185 6.99 30.52 -17.86
N ASP A 186 8.12 30.68 -17.20
CA ASP A 186 9.07 31.74 -17.49
C ASP A 186 10.45 31.37 -16.91
N GLY A 187 11.46 31.63 -17.70
CA GLY A 187 12.78 31.08 -17.75
C GLY A 187 13.76 31.41 -16.62
N ALA A 188 14.89 30.82 -16.80
CA ALA A 188 16.25 31.12 -16.35
C ALA A 188 16.84 30.26 -15.22
N GLY A 189 17.71 29.38 -15.62
CA GLY A 189 19.09 29.14 -15.18
C GLY A 189 19.40 29.00 -13.69
N GLY A 190 19.93 27.82 -13.32
CA GLY A 190 20.64 27.69 -12.05
C GLY A 190 20.92 26.25 -11.68
N ASP A 191 22.10 25.73 -11.99
CA ASP A 191 22.66 24.49 -11.47
C ASP A 191 22.70 24.49 -9.95
N GLY A 192 21.92 23.64 -9.31
CA GLY A 192 21.94 23.40 -7.89
C GLY A 192 21.91 21.90 -7.60
N LEU A 193 23.09 21.26 -7.51
CA LEU A 193 23.23 19.88 -7.03
C LEU A 193 22.75 19.79 -5.57
N VAL A 194 21.53 19.35 -5.35
CA VAL A 194 21.06 18.94 -4.03
C VAL A 194 21.55 17.51 -3.77
N LYS A 195 22.60 17.39 -2.96
CA LYS A 195 23.03 16.11 -2.39
C LYS A 195 22.00 15.63 -1.36
N GLN A 196 21.11 14.73 -1.76
CA GLN A 196 20.26 14.00 -0.82
C GLN A 196 21.05 12.83 -0.23
N SER A 197 21.26 12.87 1.08
CA SER A 197 21.84 11.76 1.85
C SER A 197 20.76 10.70 2.13
N HIS A 198 20.80 9.60 1.41
CA HIS A 198 19.89 8.47 1.63
C HIS A 198 20.48 7.50 2.66
N ARG A 199 19.70 7.17 3.69
CA ARG A 199 20.01 6.08 4.64
C ARG A 199 19.27 4.83 4.21
N PHE A 200 19.98 3.71 4.12
CA PHE A 200 19.49 2.44 3.55
C PHE A 200 19.49 1.30 4.56
N ILE A 201 18.55 0.39 4.44
CA ILE A 201 18.37 -0.83 5.22
C ILE A 201 18.58 -2.07 4.31
N PRO A 202 19.18 -3.18 4.75
CA PRO A 202 19.48 -4.32 3.87
C PRO A 202 18.22 -5.04 3.40
N ILE A 203 18.13 -5.27 2.10
CA ILE A 203 16.99 -5.88 1.40
C ILE A 203 17.46 -7.16 0.69
N ASP A 204 16.77 -8.27 0.93
CA ASP A 204 17.06 -9.55 0.26
C ASP A 204 16.37 -9.67 -1.11
N VAL A 205 15.38 -8.86 -1.40
CA VAL A 205 14.67 -8.83 -2.69
C VAL A 205 14.49 -7.38 -3.13
N ILE A 206 15.06 -7.00 -4.26
CA ILE A 206 14.77 -5.73 -4.93
C ILE A 206 13.91 -6.05 -6.15
N ILE A 207 12.68 -5.54 -6.15
CA ILE A 207 11.87 -5.46 -7.35
C ILE A 207 12.21 -4.13 -8.01
N ARG A 208 12.73 -4.18 -9.24
CA ARG A 208 12.93 -2.94 -10.02
C ARG A 208 11.56 -2.41 -10.40
N LEU A 209 11.16 -1.37 -9.71
CA LEU A 209 9.89 -0.70 -9.89
C LEU A 209 10.17 0.67 -10.53
N ASP A 210 9.86 0.81 -11.81
CA ASP A 210 9.84 2.14 -12.44
C ASP A 210 8.51 2.79 -12.03
N PHE A 211 8.54 3.56 -10.93
CA PHE A 211 7.36 4.22 -10.38
C PHE A 211 7.20 5.65 -10.87
N ILE A 212 5.98 5.95 -11.28
CA ILE A 212 5.38 7.28 -11.21
C ILE A 212 4.13 7.08 -10.38
N MET A 213 4.11 7.55 -9.13
CA MET A 213 2.95 7.35 -8.25
C MET A 213 2.70 8.54 -7.34
N ASP A 214 1.43 8.87 -7.25
CA ASP A 214 0.90 9.67 -6.16
C ASP A 214 0.76 8.78 -4.92
N PRO A 215 1.16 9.25 -3.75
CA PRO A 215 1.16 8.49 -2.51
C PRO A 215 -0.21 8.44 -1.82
N LEU A 216 -0.53 7.31 -1.17
CA LEU A 216 -1.84 7.03 -0.57
C LEU A 216 -1.68 6.19 0.71
N SER A 217 -2.26 6.54 1.87
CA SER A 217 -1.84 5.95 3.15
C SER A 217 -2.92 5.42 4.10
N LEU A 218 -2.74 4.19 4.57
CA LEU A 218 -3.49 3.56 5.66
C LEU A 218 -2.64 2.49 6.36
N SER A 219 -2.61 2.49 7.70
CA SER A 219 -1.93 1.48 8.50
C SER A 219 -2.78 1.02 9.69
N ILE A 220 -2.70 -0.27 10.03
CA ILE A 220 -3.46 -0.89 11.13
C ILE A 220 -2.50 -1.21 12.28
N SER A 221 -2.94 -0.96 13.52
CA SER A 221 -2.17 -1.31 14.72
C SER A 221 -1.99 -2.83 14.87
N PRO A 222 -0.91 -3.32 15.51
CA PRO A 222 -0.65 -4.75 15.67
C PRO A 222 -1.75 -5.51 16.43
N ASP A 223 -2.49 -4.82 17.31
CA ASP A 223 -3.62 -5.37 18.06
C ASP A 223 -4.94 -5.31 17.31
N GLN A 224 -4.94 -4.76 16.08
CA GLN A 224 -6.11 -4.61 15.20
C GLN A 224 -7.25 -3.76 15.80
N ARG A 225 -6.97 -2.93 16.80
CA ARG A 225 -7.97 -2.04 17.43
C ARG A 225 -8.04 -0.68 16.79
N LEU A 226 -6.89 -0.19 16.34
CA LEU A 226 -6.76 1.14 15.78
C LEU A 226 -6.23 1.06 14.34
N PHE A 227 -6.52 2.07 13.55
CA PHE A 227 -5.80 2.33 12.33
C PHE A 227 -5.53 3.82 12.18
N VAL A 228 -4.56 4.16 11.34
CA VAL A 228 -4.25 5.55 10.97
C VAL A 228 -4.47 5.73 9.48
N SER A 229 -5.04 6.87 9.10
CA SER A 229 -5.20 7.30 7.71
C SER A 229 -4.55 8.66 7.50
N GLY A 230 -3.98 8.90 6.33
CA GLY A 230 -3.51 10.21 5.87
C GLY A 230 -4.32 10.65 4.66
N ALA A 231 -4.58 11.95 4.54
CA ALA A 231 -5.43 12.49 3.48
C ALA A 231 -4.92 13.81 2.89
N CYS A 232 -5.50 14.21 1.77
CA CYS A 232 -5.26 15.50 1.10
C CYS A 232 -5.76 16.69 1.91
N ASP A 233 -6.46 16.48 3.02
CA ASP A 233 -6.87 17.53 3.96
C ASP A 233 -5.73 17.98 4.90
N SER A 234 -4.51 17.57 4.61
CA SER A 234 -3.30 17.83 5.39
C SER A 234 -3.35 17.25 6.81
N THR A 235 -4.25 16.30 7.07
CA THR A 235 -4.37 15.66 8.37
C THR A 235 -4.05 14.16 8.33
N ALA A 236 -3.53 13.66 9.45
CA ALA A 236 -3.54 12.23 9.75
C ALA A 236 -4.50 11.98 10.92
N LYS A 237 -5.32 10.93 10.81
CA LYS A 237 -6.33 10.60 11.82
C LYS A 237 -6.15 9.17 12.32
N VAL A 238 -6.26 8.99 13.64
CA VAL A 238 -6.31 7.68 14.30
C VAL A 238 -7.76 7.35 14.59
N TRP A 239 -8.15 6.14 14.25
CA TRP A 239 -9.51 5.64 14.36
C TRP A 239 -9.57 4.40 15.23
N ASP A 240 -10.59 4.29 16.05
CA ASP A 240 -10.95 3.05 16.74
C ASP A 240 -11.88 2.23 15.84
N ILE A 241 -11.38 1.06 15.39
CA ILE A 241 -12.09 0.16 14.48
C ILE A 241 -13.42 -0.33 15.08
N ARG A 242 -13.47 -0.47 16.40
CA ARG A 242 -14.64 -1.00 17.09
C ARG A 242 -15.77 0.02 17.22
N SER A 243 -15.42 1.26 17.57
CA SER A 243 -16.41 2.31 17.80
C SER A 243 -16.72 3.14 16.57
N GLY A 244 -15.87 3.06 15.53
CA GLY A 244 -15.97 3.88 14.32
C GLY A 244 -15.61 5.34 14.53
N ARG A 245 -15.03 5.71 15.68
CA ARG A 245 -14.76 7.11 16.03
C ARG A 245 -13.32 7.48 15.74
N CYS A 246 -13.12 8.70 15.31
CA CYS A 246 -11.81 9.33 15.30
C CYS A 246 -11.37 9.55 16.74
N VAL A 247 -10.23 8.93 17.11
CA VAL A 247 -9.62 9.04 18.45
C VAL A 247 -8.73 10.24 18.53
N GLN A 248 -7.98 10.52 17.45
CA GLN A 248 -7.03 11.61 17.39
C GLN A 248 -6.84 12.13 15.98
N THR A 249 -6.70 13.45 15.84
CA THR A 249 -6.33 14.11 14.60
C THR A 249 -4.98 14.79 14.79
N PHE A 250 -4.05 14.53 13.87
CA PHE A 250 -2.76 15.21 13.79
C PHE A 250 -2.84 16.26 12.68
N THR A 251 -2.58 17.50 13.05
CA THR A 251 -2.50 18.66 12.16
C THR A 251 -1.08 19.22 12.19
N GLY A 252 -0.67 19.94 11.15
CA GLY A 252 0.65 20.57 11.09
C GLY A 252 1.38 20.34 9.77
N HIS A 253 0.88 19.43 8.92
CA HIS A 253 1.34 19.38 7.55
C HIS A 253 0.75 20.51 6.74
N GLU A 254 1.56 21.09 5.83
CA GLU A 254 1.15 22.19 4.94
C GLU A 254 0.53 21.70 3.64
N SER A 255 0.57 20.38 3.39
CA SER A 255 0.07 19.72 2.20
C SER A 255 -0.40 18.30 2.53
N ASP A 256 -0.75 17.53 1.51
CA ASP A 256 -1.27 16.19 1.58
C ASP A 256 -0.44 15.26 2.47
N VAL A 257 -1.11 14.46 3.31
CA VAL A 257 -0.47 13.43 4.12
C VAL A 257 -0.42 12.14 3.32
N ASN A 258 0.71 11.93 2.70
CA ASN A 258 0.92 10.85 1.73
C ASN A 258 1.37 9.53 2.34
N ALA A 259 1.83 9.52 3.60
CA ALA A 259 2.30 8.32 4.28
C ALA A 259 2.04 8.37 5.78
N VAL A 260 1.48 7.29 6.32
CA VAL A 260 1.29 7.07 7.77
C VAL A 260 1.62 5.62 8.13
N GLN A 261 2.11 5.42 9.36
CA GLN A 261 2.42 4.10 9.89
C GLN A 261 2.21 4.06 11.40
#